data_c9a90b8d40bcf7751d05ac36152a4b33
#
_entry.id   c9a90b8d40bcf7751d05ac36152a4b33
#
_cell.length_a   1.000
_cell.length_b   1.000
_cell.length_c   1.000
_cell.angle_alpha   90.00
_cell.angle_beta   90.00
_cell.angle_gamma   90.00
#
_symmetry.space_group_name_H-M   'P 1'
#
loop_
_entity.id
_entity.type
_entity.pdbx_description
1 polymer ?
#
loop_
_entity_poly.entity_id
_entity_poly.type
_entity_poly.pdbx_seq_one_letter_code
_entity_poly.pdbx_strand_id
1 'polypeptide(L)'
;MPRPKKKPDYNPDKVMQDFMFAVADAFGSYDDRMDDTAPGLNAVAAEFGITSLKARKLLITAGVYSTALSRQIAKLYSNGAKIEQIMKITELSRASVHSYLPYTKIPYNLAKLSANAERIRLYRERKRRCEEFCSRVGRMTAANRMTAKEQEEALWDLLKFLQGCVFLTAKGLKFTYKIRGGEMFVNRKSQSITQATVFIAYNRAVELMKETGSVTGPKQLGTFGARYLYPVFVRIGVISKLTDINQQEEENEPISDL
;
A
#
# COMPACT_ATOMS: atom_id res chain seq x y z
N MET A 1 40.27 -23.22 10.74
CA MET A 1 39.93 -21.80 10.46
C MET A 1 38.49 -21.73 9.97
N PRO A 2 37.66 -20.80 10.47
CA PRO A 2 36.31 -20.63 9.94
C PRO A 2 36.37 -20.16 8.47
N ARG A 3 35.52 -20.74 7.60
CA ARG A 3 35.45 -20.32 6.19
C ARG A 3 35.12 -18.81 6.10
N PRO A 4 35.82 -18.02 5.27
CA PRO A 4 35.49 -16.63 5.08
C PRO A 4 34.04 -16.51 4.59
N LYS A 5 33.28 -15.60 5.20
CA LYS A 5 31.90 -15.33 4.78
C LYS A 5 31.91 -14.88 3.33
N LYS A 6 31.21 -15.61 2.45
CA LYS A 6 31.06 -15.25 1.04
C LYS A 6 30.44 -13.84 0.95
N LYS A 7 31.09 -12.92 0.24
CA LYS A 7 30.51 -11.59 -0.02
C LYS A 7 29.27 -11.75 -0.90
N PRO A 8 28.17 -11.02 -0.62
CA PRO A 8 26.99 -11.08 -1.46
C PRO A 8 27.28 -10.49 -2.87
N ASP A 9 26.64 -11.03 -3.89
CA ASP A 9 26.74 -10.57 -5.29
C ASP A 9 25.99 -9.23 -5.53
N TYR A 10 25.50 -8.58 -4.47
CA TYR A 10 24.74 -7.34 -4.50
C TYR A 10 25.22 -6.37 -3.41
N ASN A 11 24.93 -5.07 -3.59
CA ASN A 11 25.20 -4.05 -2.58
C ASN A 11 24.07 -4.04 -1.52
N PRO A 12 24.33 -4.48 -0.28
CA PRO A 12 23.32 -4.54 0.77
C PRO A 12 22.72 -3.18 1.14
N ASP A 13 23.53 -2.11 1.12
CA ASP A 13 23.10 -0.76 1.45
C ASP A 13 22.10 -0.25 0.41
N LYS A 14 22.38 -0.47 -0.87
CA LYS A 14 21.48 -0.11 -1.97
C LYS A 14 20.15 -0.86 -1.86
N VAL A 15 20.17 -2.16 -1.57
CA VAL A 15 18.94 -2.95 -1.40
C VAL A 15 18.10 -2.42 -0.23
N MET A 16 18.74 -2.01 0.87
CA MET A 16 18.00 -1.45 2.01
C MET A 16 17.45 -0.05 1.71
N GLN A 17 18.20 0.79 1.00
CA GLN A 17 17.70 2.08 0.52
C GLN A 17 16.52 1.91 -0.43
N ASP A 18 16.65 1.05 -1.45
CA ASP A 18 15.57 0.71 -2.37
C ASP A 18 14.33 0.18 -1.63
N PHE A 19 14.54 -0.60 -0.56
CA PHE A 19 13.45 -1.11 0.25
C PHE A 19 12.75 0.00 1.04
N MET A 20 13.50 0.92 1.66
CA MET A 20 12.93 2.07 2.34
C MET A 20 12.14 2.97 1.39
N PHE A 21 12.68 3.25 0.20
CA PHE A 21 11.97 4.03 -0.82
C PHE A 21 10.71 3.34 -1.31
N ALA A 22 10.74 2.03 -1.56
CA ALA A 22 9.54 1.29 -1.97
C ALA A 22 8.45 1.29 -0.89
N VAL A 23 8.85 1.19 0.40
CA VAL A 23 7.93 1.26 1.55
C VAL A 23 7.36 2.68 1.68
N ALA A 24 8.17 3.73 1.47
CA ALA A 24 7.74 5.12 1.51
C ALA A 24 6.79 5.46 0.35
N ASP A 25 7.10 5.03 -0.86
CA ASP A 25 6.26 5.19 -2.05
C ASP A 25 4.89 4.51 -1.87
N ALA A 26 4.88 3.27 -1.35
CA ALA A 26 3.64 2.59 -1.02
C ALA A 26 2.83 3.32 0.06
N PHE A 27 3.49 3.88 1.07
CA PHE A 27 2.83 4.62 2.15
C PHE A 27 2.15 5.89 1.63
N GLY A 28 2.81 6.67 0.78
CA GLY A 28 2.23 7.85 0.13
C GLY A 28 0.96 7.55 -0.67
N SER A 29 0.79 6.31 -1.15
CA SER A 29 -0.42 5.86 -1.86
C SER A 29 -1.60 5.54 -0.93
N TYR A 30 -1.42 5.50 0.40
CA TYR A 30 -2.42 4.97 1.34
C TYR A 30 -3.11 6.00 2.22
N ASP A 31 -2.73 7.26 2.25
CA ASP A 31 -3.47 8.33 2.92
C ASP A 31 -2.67 9.23 3.88
N ASP A 32 -3.11 10.50 3.91
CA ASP A 32 -2.49 11.64 4.59
C ASP A 32 -2.84 11.78 6.07
N ARG A 33 -3.56 10.84 6.67
CA ARG A 33 -3.86 10.89 8.09
C ARG A 33 -2.69 10.34 8.90
N MET A 34 -1.85 11.24 9.36
CA MET A 34 -0.72 10.97 10.26
C MET A 34 -1.19 10.58 11.68
N ASP A 35 -1.98 9.54 11.79
CA ASP A 35 -2.34 8.93 13.07
C ASP A 35 -1.63 7.59 13.22
N ASP A 36 -1.16 7.27 14.42
CA ASP A 36 -0.49 6.00 14.75
C ASP A 36 -1.38 4.75 14.52
N THR A 37 -2.69 4.96 14.44
CA THR A 37 -3.68 3.95 14.05
C THR A 37 -3.94 3.91 12.55
N ALA A 38 -3.19 4.70 11.76
CA ALA A 38 -3.43 4.92 10.35
C ALA A 38 -3.59 3.60 9.58
N PRO A 39 -4.68 3.44 8.82
CA PRO A 39 -4.88 2.30 7.92
C PRO A 39 -3.68 2.08 6.99
N GLY A 40 -3.02 3.16 6.57
CA GLY A 40 -1.85 3.15 5.71
C GLY A 40 -0.67 2.36 6.26
N LEU A 41 -0.33 2.51 7.54
CA LEU A 41 0.79 1.78 8.16
C LEU A 41 0.56 0.25 8.13
N ASN A 42 -0.66 -0.20 8.45
CA ASN A 42 -1.01 -1.61 8.42
C ASN A 42 -1.12 -2.14 6.98
N ALA A 43 -1.57 -1.31 6.04
CA ALA A 43 -1.65 -1.65 4.63
C ALA A 43 -0.25 -1.89 4.05
N VAL A 44 0.67 -0.95 4.27
CA VAL A 44 2.07 -1.08 3.86
C VAL A 44 2.74 -2.29 4.52
N ALA A 45 2.56 -2.48 5.82
CA ALA A 45 3.09 -3.65 6.51
C ALA A 45 2.60 -4.97 5.89
N ALA A 46 1.31 -5.03 5.53
CA ALA A 46 0.72 -6.18 4.86
C ALA A 46 1.26 -6.36 3.43
N GLU A 47 1.40 -5.28 2.66
CA GLU A 47 1.93 -5.27 1.29
C GLU A 47 3.33 -5.89 1.21
N PHE A 48 4.21 -5.47 2.11
CA PHE A 48 5.61 -5.94 2.13
C PHE A 48 5.82 -7.19 3.00
N GLY A 49 4.77 -7.73 3.64
CA GLY A 49 4.87 -8.88 4.53
C GLY A 49 5.81 -8.63 5.73
N ILE A 50 5.77 -7.43 6.28
CA ILE A 50 6.53 -7.02 7.47
C ILE A 50 5.59 -6.64 8.61
N THR A 51 6.13 -6.48 9.82
CA THR A 51 5.34 -6.00 10.97
C THR A 51 5.11 -4.49 10.87
N SER A 52 4.02 -3.99 11.46
CA SER A 52 3.74 -2.54 11.55
C SER A 52 4.84 -1.78 12.28
N LEU A 53 5.47 -2.38 13.30
CA LEU A 53 6.63 -1.81 13.99
C LEU A 53 7.83 -1.61 13.05
N LYS A 54 8.10 -2.59 12.18
CA LYS A 54 9.18 -2.50 11.19
C LYS A 54 8.83 -1.48 10.09
N ALA A 55 7.59 -1.45 9.61
CA ALA A 55 7.12 -0.46 8.64
C ALA A 55 7.29 0.95 9.19
N ARG A 56 6.78 1.23 10.41
CA ARG A 56 6.94 2.53 11.09
C ARG A 56 8.40 2.96 11.17
N LYS A 57 9.28 2.09 11.62
CA LYS A 57 10.71 2.40 11.73
C LYS A 57 11.35 2.74 10.40
N LEU A 58 11.00 2.02 9.33
CA LEU A 58 11.48 2.31 7.97
C LEU A 58 10.98 3.67 7.48
N LEU A 59 9.69 3.97 7.68
CA LEU A 59 9.07 5.23 7.27
C LEU A 59 9.61 6.43 8.04
N ILE A 60 9.86 6.29 9.35
CA ILE A 60 10.53 7.32 10.16
C ILE A 60 11.96 7.52 9.67
N THR A 61 12.69 6.44 9.34
CA THR A 61 14.06 6.53 8.81
C THR A 61 14.08 7.20 7.44
N ALA A 62 13.06 6.99 6.61
CA ALA A 62 12.89 7.65 5.32
C ALA A 62 12.37 9.11 5.45
N GLY A 63 11.99 9.56 6.64
CA GLY A 63 11.51 10.93 6.88
C GLY A 63 10.07 11.21 6.44
N VAL A 64 9.31 10.18 6.03
CA VAL A 64 7.94 10.31 5.49
C VAL A 64 6.83 10.01 6.52
N TYR A 65 7.18 9.63 7.73
CA TYR A 65 6.22 9.35 8.81
C TYR A 65 6.57 10.14 10.06
N SER A 66 5.64 11.03 10.46
CA SER A 66 5.82 11.87 11.64
C SER A 66 4.47 12.07 12.34
N THR A 67 4.35 11.59 13.58
CA THR A 67 3.19 11.81 14.45
C THR A 67 3.58 12.66 15.66
N ALA A 68 2.60 13.15 16.43
CA ALA A 68 2.85 13.85 17.69
C ALA A 68 3.72 12.98 18.62
N LEU A 69 3.37 11.69 18.73
CA LEU A 69 4.10 10.73 19.56
C LEU A 69 5.52 10.47 19.04
N SER A 70 5.71 10.34 17.73
CA SER A 70 7.06 10.14 17.15
C SER A 70 7.96 11.34 17.41
N ARG A 71 7.44 12.56 17.29
CA ARG A 71 8.16 13.80 17.62
C ARG A 71 8.50 13.90 19.10
N GLN A 72 7.57 13.54 19.98
CA GLN A 72 7.80 13.50 21.44
C GLN A 72 8.93 12.52 21.79
N ILE A 73 8.88 11.29 21.26
CA ILE A 73 9.91 10.27 21.50
C ILE A 73 11.26 10.72 20.96
N ALA A 74 11.30 11.26 19.74
CA ALA A 74 12.53 11.79 19.14
C ALA A 74 13.14 12.92 20.01
N LYS A 75 12.32 13.84 20.52
CA LYS A 75 12.76 14.93 21.41
C LYS A 75 13.30 14.39 22.73
N LEU A 76 12.62 13.45 23.37
CA LEU A 76 13.11 12.82 24.61
C LEU A 76 14.46 12.12 24.40
N TYR A 77 14.56 11.38 23.31
CA TYR A 77 15.78 10.64 22.97
C TYR A 77 16.95 11.58 22.64
N SER A 78 16.72 12.65 21.87
CA SER A 78 17.75 13.67 21.57
C SER A 78 18.22 14.43 22.80
N ASN A 79 17.36 14.57 23.82
CA ASN A 79 17.71 15.16 25.12
C ASN A 79 18.44 14.19 26.07
N GLY A 80 18.83 12.98 25.56
CA GLY A 80 19.60 12.01 26.33
C GLY A 80 18.78 11.09 27.22
N ALA A 81 17.44 11.09 27.14
CA ALA A 81 16.61 10.17 27.90
C ALA A 81 16.90 8.71 27.49
N LYS A 82 17.06 7.82 28.49
CA LYS A 82 17.21 6.38 28.25
C LYS A 82 15.89 5.76 27.81
N ILE A 83 15.95 4.66 27.08
CA ILE A 83 14.76 3.95 26.57
C ILE A 83 13.77 3.63 27.70
N GLU A 84 14.27 3.20 28.86
CA GLU A 84 13.46 2.88 30.03
C GLU A 84 12.68 4.08 30.58
N GLN A 85 13.25 5.28 30.50
CA GLN A 85 12.61 6.53 30.88
C GLN A 85 11.52 6.91 29.87
N ILE A 86 11.82 6.78 28.57
CA ILE A 86 10.85 7.03 27.50
C ILE A 86 9.66 6.07 27.61
N MET A 87 9.90 4.78 27.89
CA MET A 87 8.85 3.79 28.14
C MET A 87 7.91 4.21 29.28
N LYS A 88 8.47 4.72 30.39
CA LYS A 88 7.66 5.20 31.54
C LYS A 88 6.83 6.43 31.20
N ILE A 89 7.38 7.37 30.42
CA ILE A 89 6.70 8.61 30.07
C ILE A 89 5.60 8.36 29.03
N THR A 90 5.82 7.42 28.11
CA THR A 90 4.93 7.16 26.96
C THR A 90 4.02 5.95 27.17
N GLU A 91 4.22 5.18 28.24
CA GLU A 91 3.52 3.92 28.54
C GLU A 91 3.64 2.85 27.46
N LEU A 92 4.69 2.98 26.61
CA LEU A 92 4.92 2.07 25.50
C LEU A 92 5.87 0.94 25.88
N SER A 93 5.71 -0.20 25.18
CA SER A 93 6.67 -1.29 25.25
C SER A 93 8.02 -0.87 24.64
N ARG A 94 9.12 -1.52 25.04
CA ARG A 94 10.47 -1.30 24.50
C ARG A 94 10.50 -1.43 22.98
N ALA A 95 9.81 -2.42 22.42
CA ALA A 95 9.74 -2.64 20.97
C ALA A 95 9.02 -1.49 20.25
N SER A 96 7.94 -0.97 20.86
CA SER A 96 7.22 0.19 20.33
C SER A 96 8.11 1.43 20.35
N VAL A 97 8.76 1.77 21.46
CA VAL A 97 9.69 2.91 21.53
C VAL A 97 10.78 2.81 20.47
N HIS A 98 11.41 1.64 20.31
CA HIS A 98 12.41 1.45 19.27
C HIS A 98 11.87 1.60 17.85
N SER A 99 10.58 1.35 17.61
CA SER A 99 9.98 1.54 16.29
C SER A 99 9.78 3.01 15.91
N TYR A 100 9.74 3.91 16.90
CA TYR A 100 9.66 5.36 16.70
C TYR A 100 11.02 6.05 16.55
N LEU A 101 12.12 5.31 16.71
CA LEU A 101 13.47 5.81 16.49
C LEU A 101 14.01 5.33 15.14
N PRO A 102 14.70 6.19 14.37
CA PRO A 102 15.24 5.81 13.08
C PRO A 102 16.31 4.72 13.22
N TYR A 103 16.65 4.06 12.14
CA TYR A 103 17.82 3.18 12.08
C TYR A 103 19.09 4.02 12.13
N THR A 104 19.95 3.76 13.11
CA THR A 104 21.30 4.36 13.21
C THR A 104 22.34 3.58 12.42
N LYS A 105 22.10 2.27 12.24
CA LYS A 105 22.90 1.36 11.41
C LYS A 105 21.95 0.46 10.65
N ILE A 106 22.23 0.24 9.37
CA ILE A 106 21.45 -0.72 8.58
C ILE A 106 21.81 -2.13 9.07
N PRO A 107 20.84 -2.90 9.58
CA PRO A 107 21.12 -4.23 10.12
C PRO A 107 21.43 -5.21 8.98
N TYR A 108 22.65 -5.71 8.93
CA TYR A 108 23.08 -6.69 7.96
C TYR A 108 22.64 -8.11 8.35
N ASN A 109 21.58 -8.58 7.70
CA ASN A 109 21.24 -10.00 7.68
C ASN A 109 21.05 -10.41 6.21
N LEU A 110 22.02 -11.12 5.66
CA LEU A 110 22.04 -11.49 4.23
C LEU A 110 20.76 -12.22 3.78
N ALA A 111 20.24 -13.13 4.57
CA ALA A 111 19.01 -13.86 4.26
C ALA A 111 17.78 -12.91 4.23
N LYS A 112 17.71 -11.96 5.16
CA LYS A 112 16.63 -10.96 5.18
C LYS A 112 16.75 -9.95 4.04
N LEU A 113 17.97 -9.63 3.61
CA LEU A 113 18.19 -8.72 2.47
C LEU A 113 17.71 -9.36 1.16
N SER A 114 18.01 -10.63 0.90
CA SER A 114 17.47 -11.36 -0.25
C SER A 114 15.94 -11.38 -0.26
N ALA A 115 15.31 -11.64 0.91
CA ALA A 115 13.87 -11.57 1.04
C ALA A 115 13.30 -10.16 0.83
N ASN A 116 14.03 -9.11 1.23
CA ASN A 116 13.62 -7.73 0.98
C ASN A 116 13.72 -7.38 -0.51
N ALA A 117 14.79 -7.80 -1.19
CA ALA A 117 14.93 -7.62 -2.63
C ALA A 117 13.77 -8.25 -3.41
N GLU A 118 13.37 -9.48 -3.03
CA GLU A 118 12.21 -10.14 -3.62
C GLU A 118 10.89 -9.40 -3.35
N ARG A 119 10.69 -8.88 -2.12
CA ARG A 119 9.52 -8.05 -1.79
C ARG A 119 9.45 -6.77 -2.63
N ILE A 120 10.58 -6.10 -2.84
CA ILE A 120 10.69 -4.92 -3.71
C ILE A 120 10.30 -5.28 -5.14
N ARG A 121 10.85 -6.39 -5.66
CA ARG A 121 10.56 -6.86 -7.02
C ARG A 121 9.06 -7.12 -7.21
N LEU A 122 8.45 -7.85 -6.29
CA LEU A 122 7.02 -8.14 -6.31
C LEU A 122 6.14 -6.89 -6.20
N TYR A 123 6.52 -5.95 -5.34
CA TYR A 123 5.83 -4.66 -5.20
C TYR A 123 5.86 -3.87 -6.51
N ARG A 124 7.06 -3.65 -7.09
CA ARG A 124 7.24 -2.92 -8.33
C ARG A 124 6.49 -3.57 -9.50
N GLU A 125 6.50 -4.90 -9.58
CA GLU A 125 5.75 -5.63 -10.60
C GLU A 125 4.23 -5.43 -10.45
N ARG A 126 3.69 -5.50 -9.22
CA ARG A 126 2.27 -5.25 -8.97
C ARG A 126 1.88 -3.82 -9.31
N LYS A 127 2.67 -2.83 -8.87
CA LYS A 127 2.45 -1.42 -9.18
C LYS A 127 2.40 -1.21 -10.69
N ARG A 128 3.41 -1.67 -11.41
CA ARG A 128 3.49 -1.58 -12.87
C ARG A 128 2.25 -2.19 -13.57
N ARG A 129 1.82 -3.38 -13.17
CA ARG A 129 0.64 -4.04 -13.73
C ARG A 129 -0.65 -3.26 -13.51
N CYS A 130 -0.81 -2.66 -12.34
CA CYS A 130 -1.97 -1.81 -12.05
C CYS A 130 -1.95 -0.52 -12.91
N GLU A 131 -0.80 0.14 -13.01
CA GLU A 131 -0.61 1.35 -13.82
C GLU A 131 -0.83 1.07 -15.32
N GLU A 132 -0.30 -0.04 -15.84
CA GLU A 132 -0.52 -0.49 -17.22
C GLU A 132 -2.00 -0.74 -17.51
N PHE A 133 -2.72 -1.39 -16.59
CA PHE A 133 -4.16 -1.62 -16.72
C PHE A 133 -4.92 -0.29 -16.81
N CYS A 134 -4.74 0.63 -15.86
CA CYS A 134 -5.41 1.92 -15.83
C CYS A 134 -5.09 2.76 -17.07
N SER A 135 -3.81 2.83 -17.46
CA SER A 135 -3.37 3.56 -18.65
C SER A 135 -3.93 2.96 -19.94
N ARG A 136 -3.99 1.63 -20.05
CA ARG A 136 -4.54 0.94 -21.21
C ARG A 136 -6.04 1.17 -21.31
N VAL A 137 -6.78 0.92 -20.22
CA VAL A 137 -8.23 1.10 -20.19
C VAL A 137 -8.60 2.55 -20.47
N GLY A 138 -7.95 3.53 -19.81
CA GLY A 138 -8.21 4.95 -20.01
C GLY A 138 -8.01 5.39 -21.45
N ARG A 139 -6.85 5.07 -22.07
CA ARG A 139 -6.55 5.44 -23.46
C ARG A 139 -7.48 4.77 -24.45
N MET A 140 -7.76 3.48 -24.30
CA MET A 140 -8.58 2.74 -25.25
C MET A 140 -10.06 3.09 -25.14
N THR A 141 -10.53 3.41 -23.94
CA THR A 141 -11.90 3.89 -23.74
C THR A 141 -12.08 5.32 -24.32
N ALA A 142 -11.12 6.22 -24.08
CA ALA A 142 -11.14 7.56 -24.65
C ALA A 142 -11.11 7.54 -26.20
N ALA A 143 -10.40 6.57 -26.80
CA ALA A 143 -10.34 6.39 -28.24
C ALA A 143 -11.50 5.54 -28.80
N ASN A 144 -12.46 5.12 -27.98
CA ASN A 144 -13.56 4.20 -28.34
C ASN A 144 -13.09 2.90 -29.03
N ARG A 145 -11.93 2.39 -28.61
CA ARG A 145 -11.25 1.21 -29.20
C ARG A 145 -11.31 -0.04 -28.32
N MET A 146 -12.03 0.00 -27.22
CA MET A 146 -12.13 -1.12 -26.28
C MET A 146 -13.60 -1.34 -25.90
N THR A 147 -14.07 -2.55 -26.14
CA THR A 147 -15.43 -2.95 -25.75
C THR A 147 -15.49 -3.18 -24.24
N ALA A 148 -16.72 -3.11 -23.69
CA ALA A 148 -16.94 -3.43 -22.27
C ALA A 148 -16.44 -4.84 -21.92
N LYS A 149 -16.61 -5.82 -22.81
CA LYS A 149 -16.14 -7.18 -22.62
C LYS A 149 -14.61 -7.29 -22.53
N GLU A 150 -13.88 -6.58 -23.39
CA GLU A 150 -12.41 -6.54 -23.34
C GLU A 150 -11.90 -5.87 -22.05
N GLN A 151 -12.60 -4.83 -21.57
CA GLN A 151 -12.30 -4.21 -20.26
C GLN A 151 -12.49 -5.20 -19.11
N GLU A 152 -13.59 -5.95 -19.13
CA GLU A 152 -13.90 -6.96 -18.14
C GLU A 152 -12.88 -8.10 -18.14
N GLU A 153 -12.48 -8.59 -19.31
CA GLU A 153 -11.45 -9.62 -19.46
C GLU A 153 -10.09 -9.12 -18.91
N ALA A 154 -9.69 -7.90 -19.28
CA ALA A 154 -8.45 -7.30 -18.78
C ALA A 154 -8.45 -7.11 -17.26
N LEU A 155 -9.60 -6.68 -16.70
CA LEU A 155 -9.77 -6.59 -15.25
C LEU A 155 -9.64 -7.96 -14.59
N TRP A 156 -10.31 -8.98 -15.15
CA TRP A 156 -10.28 -10.33 -14.58
C TRP A 156 -8.88 -10.93 -14.58
N ASP A 157 -8.10 -10.70 -15.62
CA ASP A 157 -6.71 -11.16 -15.70
C ASP A 157 -5.80 -10.42 -14.70
N LEU A 158 -6.02 -9.13 -14.49
CA LEU A 158 -5.32 -8.39 -13.43
C LEU A 158 -5.68 -8.92 -12.03
N LEU A 159 -6.96 -9.23 -11.80
CA LEU A 159 -7.40 -9.82 -10.53
C LEU A 159 -6.79 -11.22 -10.31
N LYS A 160 -6.66 -12.05 -11.34
CA LYS A 160 -5.92 -13.33 -11.26
C LYS A 160 -4.45 -13.11 -10.89
N PHE A 161 -3.81 -12.09 -11.43
CA PHE A 161 -2.43 -11.76 -11.10
C PHE A 161 -2.27 -11.29 -9.64
N LEU A 162 -3.23 -10.54 -9.11
CA LEU A 162 -3.22 -10.01 -7.74
C LEU A 162 -3.72 -11.00 -6.69
N GLN A 163 -4.16 -12.21 -7.06
CA GLN A 163 -4.62 -13.20 -6.09
C GLN A 163 -3.52 -13.57 -5.08
N GLY A 164 -3.92 -13.82 -3.83
CA GLY A 164 -2.99 -14.08 -2.73
C GLY A 164 -2.34 -12.85 -2.11
N CYS A 165 -2.45 -11.67 -2.74
CA CYS A 165 -2.05 -10.42 -2.10
C CYS A 165 -2.92 -10.14 -0.88
N VAL A 166 -2.34 -9.49 0.13
CA VAL A 166 -3.06 -9.07 1.33
C VAL A 166 -3.68 -7.71 1.07
N PHE A 167 -4.98 -7.61 1.32
CA PHE A 167 -5.75 -6.37 1.27
C PHE A 167 -6.34 -6.05 2.64
N LEU A 168 -6.73 -4.80 2.85
CA LEU A 168 -7.45 -4.36 4.05
C LEU A 168 -8.85 -3.86 3.68
N THR A 169 -9.86 -4.31 4.42
CA THR A 169 -11.18 -3.69 4.34
C THR A 169 -11.15 -2.27 4.90
N ALA A 170 -12.17 -1.45 4.66
CA ALA A 170 -12.31 -0.11 5.25
C ALA A 170 -12.23 -0.10 6.79
N LYS A 171 -12.51 -1.25 7.45
CA LYS A 171 -12.36 -1.44 8.89
C LYS A 171 -11.01 -2.02 9.30
N GLY A 172 -10.00 -2.02 8.43
CA GLY A 172 -8.66 -2.52 8.71
C GLY A 172 -8.51 -4.05 8.79
N LEU A 173 -9.53 -4.83 8.43
CA LEU A 173 -9.47 -6.30 8.49
C LEU A 173 -8.69 -6.85 7.30
N LYS A 174 -7.62 -7.59 7.56
CA LYS A 174 -6.81 -8.25 6.52
C LYS A 174 -7.60 -9.37 5.83
N PHE A 175 -7.50 -9.43 4.50
CA PHE A 175 -8.02 -10.54 3.71
C PHE A 175 -7.15 -10.82 2.49
N THR A 176 -7.31 -12.01 1.96
CA THR A 176 -6.77 -12.46 0.68
C THR A 176 -7.88 -13.10 -0.12
N TYR A 177 -7.68 -13.24 -1.42
CA TYR A 177 -8.61 -14.00 -2.25
C TYR A 177 -7.88 -14.95 -3.19
N LYS A 178 -8.60 -15.92 -3.70
CA LYS A 178 -8.19 -16.82 -4.79
C LYS A 178 -9.28 -16.85 -5.85
N ILE A 179 -8.90 -16.96 -7.11
CA ILE A 179 -9.83 -17.13 -8.23
C ILE A 179 -9.78 -18.58 -8.69
N ARG A 180 -10.97 -19.17 -8.80
CA ARG A 180 -11.16 -20.51 -9.34
C ARG A 180 -12.36 -20.48 -10.29
N GLY A 181 -12.13 -20.83 -11.56
CA GLY A 181 -13.15 -20.65 -12.59
C GLY A 181 -13.58 -19.19 -12.72
N GLY A 182 -14.87 -18.92 -12.74
CA GLY A 182 -15.47 -17.59 -12.78
C GLY A 182 -15.80 -16.99 -11.41
N GLU A 183 -15.13 -17.40 -10.33
CA GLU A 183 -15.48 -17.00 -8.97
C GLU A 183 -14.27 -16.58 -8.14
N MET A 184 -14.46 -15.55 -7.33
CA MET A 184 -13.49 -15.04 -6.37
C MET A 184 -13.86 -15.52 -4.96
N PHE A 185 -12.98 -16.31 -4.36
CA PHE A 185 -13.10 -16.84 -3.00
C PHE A 185 -12.28 -16.01 -2.04
N VAL A 186 -12.94 -15.30 -1.14
CA VAL A 186 -12.30 -14.49 -0.09
C VAL A 186 -12.12 -15.32 1.16
N ASN A 187 -10.92 -15.35 1.74
CA ASN A 187 -10.60 -16.17 2.92
C ASN A 187 -11.42 -15.84 4.19
N ARG A 188 -12.14 -14.72 4.20
CA ARG A 188 -13.01 -14.29 5.32
C ARG A 188 -14.49 -14.47 5.04
N LYS A 189 -14.86 -15.21 4.02
CA LYS A 189 -16.25 -15.39 3.60
C LYS A 189 -16.47 -16.80 3.06
N SER A 190 -17.59 -17.39 3.40
CA SER A 190 -17.99 -18.72 2.90
C SER A 190 -18.50 -18.66 1.46
N GLN A 191 -19.24 -17.62 1.11
CA GLN A 191 -19.78 -17.41 -0.22
C GLN A 191 -18.75 -16.74 -1.15
N SER A 192 -18.57 -17.26 -2.36
CA SER A 192 -17.77 -16.66 -3.42
C SER A 192 -18.44 -15.43 -4.02
N ILE A 193 -17.64 -14.60 -4.70
CA ILE A 193 -18.11 -13.47 -5.48
C ILE A 193 -17.96 -13.88 -6.94
N THR A 194 -19.06 -13.94 -7.68
CA THR A 194 -19.03 -14.33 -9.09
C THR A 194 -18.36 -13.25 -9.95
N GLN A 195 -17.79 -13.64 -11.07
CA GLN A 195 -17.20 -12.73 -12.06
C GLN A 195 -18.19 -11.65 -12.49
N ALA A 196 -19.46 -12.01 -12.75
CA ALA A 196 -20.51 -11.05 -13.08
C ALA A 196 -20.72 -10.00 -11.98
N THR A 197 -20.72 -10.41 -10.71
CA THR A 197 -20.83 -9.48 -9.57
C THR A 197 -19.64 -8.52 -9.50
N VAL A 198 -18.43 -9.01 -9.79
CA VAL A 198 -17.23 -8.17 -9.85
C VAL A 198 -17.35 -7.11 -10.96
N PHE A 199 -17.86 -7.50 -12.13
CA PHE A 199 -18.02 -6.59 -13.26
C PHE A 199 -19.12 -5.53 -13.01
N ILE A 200 -20.24 -5.94 -12.40
CA ILE A 200 -21.27 -4.97 -11.98
C ILE A 200 -20.68 -3.93 -11.01
N ALA A 201 -19.90 -4.40 -10.02
CA ALA A 201 -19.23 -3.50 -9.08
C ALA A 201 -18.22 -2.59 -9.77
N TYR A 202 -17.46 -3.10 -10.73
CA TYR A 202 -16.48 -2.34 -11.51
C TYR A 202 -17.16 -1.26 -12.35
N ASN A 203 -18.18 -1.61 -13.11
CA ASN A 203 -18.93 -0.64 -13.94
C ASN A 203 -19.55 0.44 -13.07
N ARG A 204 -20.12 0.08 -11.91
CA ARG A 204 -20.64 1.07 -10.96
C ARG A 204 -19.56 1.98 -10.38
N ALA A 205 -18.37 1.45 -10.09
CA ALA A 205 -17.24 2.28 -9.65
C ALA A 205 -16.83 3.27 -10.74
N VAL A 206 -16.73 2.83 -12.00
CA VAL A 206 -16.37 3.69 -13.15
C VAL A 206 -17.43 4.78 -13.37
N GLU A 207 -18.71 4.44 -13.27
CA GLU A 207 -19.82 5.42 -13.36
C GLU A 207 -19.71 6.49 -12.28
N LEU A 208 -19.59 6.08 -11.02
CA LEU A 208 -19.45 7.00 -9.89
C LEU A 208 -18.21 7.90 -10.03
N MET A 209 -17.09 7.34 -10.47
CA MET A 209 -15.88 8.14 -10.73
C MET A 209 -16.10 9.19 -11.81
N LYS A 210 -16.90 8.89 -12.85
CA LYS A 210 -17.27 9.86 -13.90
C LYS A 210 -18.25 10.91 -13.41
N GLU A 211 -19.25 10.52 -12.61
CA GLU A 211 -20.34 11.40 -12.15
C GLU A 211 -19.89 12.31 -10.99
N THR A 212 -19.17 11.78 -10.02
CA THR A 212 -18.87 12.46 -8.75
C THR A 212 -17.38 12.66 -8.50
N GLY A 213 -16.51 12.15 -9.37
CA GLY A 213 -15.05 12.20 -9.19
C GLY A 213 -14.52 11.29 -8.09
N SER A 214 -15.39 10.65 -7.28
CA SER A 214 -14.95 9.86 -6.14
C SER A 214 -15.93 8.75 -5.74
N VAL A 215 -15.40 7.70 -5.10
CA VAL A 215 -16.20 6.66 -4.43
C VAL A 215 -15.77 6.62 -2.98
N THR A 216 -16.59 7.13 -2.07
CA THR A 216 -16.24 7.32 -0.66
C THR A 216 -16.27 6.04 0.17
N GLY A 217 -16.86 4.96 -0.35
CA GLY A 217 -16.90 3.73 0.42
C GLY A 217 -17.57 2.55 -0.30
N PRO A 218 -17.43 1.34 0.26
CA PRO A 218 -17.88 0.11 -0.37
C PRO A 218 -19.41 0.04 -0.59
N LYS A 219 -20.20 0.74 0.21
CA LYS A 219 -21.67 0.73 0.08
C LYS A 219 -22.14 1.28 -1.27
N GLN A 220 -21.41 2.24 -1.84
CA GLN A 220 -21.76 2.87 -3.12
C GLN A 220 -21.66 1.91 -4.31
N LEU A 221 -20.88 0.82 -4.20
CA LEU A 221 -20.81 -0.20 -5.24
C LEU A 221 -22.07 -1.04 -5.35
N GLY A 222 -22.93 -1.08 -4.32
CA GLY A 222 -24.26 -1.67 -4.35
C GLY A 222 -24.29 -3.19 -4.61
N THR A 223 -23.17 -3.90 -4.49
CA THR A 223 -23.05 -5.32 -4.85
C THR A 223 -22.68 -6.19 -3.67
N PHE A 224 -22.98 -7.50 -3.83
CA PHE A 224 -22.48 -8.50 -2.91
C PHE A 224 -20.95 -8.52 -2.90
N GLY A 225 -20.33 -8.56 -1.72
CA GLY A 225 -18.88 -8.55 -1.60
C GLY A 225 -18.22 -7.18 -1.75
N ALA A 226 -18.98 -6.10 -1.92
CA ALA A 226 -18.48 -4.73 -2.09
C ALA A 226 -17.39 -4.33 -1.08
N ARG A 227 -17.50 -4.78 0.19
CA ARG A 227 -16.48 -4.54 1.24
C ARG A 227 -15.09 -5.08 0.89
N TYR A 228 -15.02 -6.08 0.03
CA TYR A 228 -13.78 -6.70 -0.42
C TYR A 228 -13.37 -6.18 -1.80
N LEU A 229 -14.33 -5.88 -2.66
CA LEU A 229 -14.06 -5.33 -4.00
C LEU A 229 -13.56 -3.88 -3.94
N TYR A 230 -14.12 -3.06 -3.07
CA TYR A 230 -13.72 -1.66 -2.92
C TYR A 230 -12.22 -1.47 -2.70
N PRO A 231 -11.56 -2.09 -1.68
CA PRO A 231 -10.13 -1.92 -1.49
C PRO A 231 -9.28 -2.52 -2.62
N VAL A 232 -9.79 -3.51 -3.34
CA VAL A 232 -9.13 -4.03 -4.53
C VAL A 232 -9.18 -2.99 -5.65
N PHE A 233 -10.32 -2.35 -5.90
CA PHE A 233 -10.46 -1.31 -6.92
C PHE A 233 -9.67 -0.05 -6.61
N VAL A 234 -9.57 0.35 -5.34
CA VAL A 234 -8.65 1.40 -4.90
C VAL A 234 -7.19 1.01 -5.20
N ARG A 235 -6.80 -0.22 -4.89
CA ARG A 235 -5.43 -0.72 -5.13
C ARG A 235 -5.08 -0.78 -6.61
N ILE A 236 -6.03 -1.09 -7.48
CA ILE A 236 -5.84 -1.13 -8.93
C ILE A 236 -5.79 0.30 -9.51
N GLY A 237 -6.35 1.29 -8.82
CA GLY A 237 -6.48 2.67 -9.32
C GLY A 237 -7.77 2.93 -10.12
N VAL A 238 -8.74 2.02 -10.06
CA VAL A 238 -10.10 2.24 -10.63
C VAL A 238 -10.86 3.27 -9.82
N ILE A 239 -10.65 3.28 -8.51
CA ILE A 239 -11.18 4.27 -7.58
C ILE A 239 -10.02 5.13 -7.11
N SER A 240 -10.01 6.41 -7.49
CA SER A 240 -9.10 7.41 -6.95
C SER A 240 -9.58 7.86 -5.57
N LYS A 241 -8.67 8.11 -4.66
CA LYS A 241 -9.00 8.78 -3.41
C LYS A 241 -9.09 10.29 -3.66
N LEU A 242 -9.90 10.98 -2.88
CA LEU A 242 -10.09 12.44 -2.99
C LEU A 242 -8.79 13.26 -2.87
N THR A 243 -7.75 12.71 -2.27
CA THR A 243 -6.43 13.35 -2.11
C THR A 243 -5.64 13.49 -3.41
N ASP A 244 -5.84 12.58 -4.38
CA ASP A 244 -5.11 12.64 -5.66
C ASP A 244 -5.60 13.76 -6.58
N ILE A 245 -6.83 14.25 -6.36
CA ILE A 245 -7.45 15.30 -7.17
C ILE A 245 -6.94 16.68 -6.79
N ASN A 246 -6.76 16.96 -5.51
CA ASN A 246 -6.30 18.28 -5.04
C ASN A 246 -4.82 18.55 -5.36
N GLN A 247 -3.98 17.52 -5.48
CA GLN A 247 -2.57 17.71 -5.87
C GLN A 247 -2.40 18.00 -7.35
N GLN A 248 -3.30 17.54 -8.21
CA GLN A 248 -3.26 17.85 -9.64
C GLN A 248 -3.80 19.25 -9.96
N GLU A 249 -4.66 19.81 -9.11
CA GLU A 249 -5.15 21.18 -9.26
C GLU A 249 -4.12 22.22 -8.79
N GLU A 250 -3.35 21.93 -7.72
CA GLU A 250 -2.25 22.81 -7.25
C GLU A 250 -1.05 22.85 -8.20
N GLU A 251 -0.75 21.76 -8.94
CA GLU A 251 0.33 21.75 -9.95
C GLU A 251 -0.06 22.44 -11.27
N ASN A 252 -1.33 22.71 -11.51
CA ASN A 252 -1.84 23.34 -12.75
C ASN A 252 -2.23 24.83 -12.59
N GLU A 253 -2.06 25.45 -11.43
CA GLU A 253 -2.21 26.90 -11.35
C GLU A 253 -1.01 27.59 -12.03
N PRO A 254 -1.28 28.42 -13.07
CA PRO A 254 -0.20 29.17 -13.71
C PRO A 254 0.35 30.16 -12.68
N ILE A 255 1.68 30.11 -12.48
CA ILE A 255 2.42 31.12 -11.74
C ILE A 255 2.09 32.47 -12.40
N SER A 256 1.20 33.24 -11.77
CA SER A 256 0.95 34.62 -12.16
C SER A 256 2.12 35.45 -11.68
N ASP A 257 3.01 35.79 -12.63
CA ASP A 257 4.05 36.77 -12.46
C ASP A 257 3.48 38.09 -11.88
N LEU A 258 4.01 38.46 -10.73
CA LEU A 258 4.01 39.84 -10.20
C LEU A 258 5.43 40.30 -9.98
#